data_8ee8760fce5c3708c58691a41327732c
#
_entry.id   8ee8760fce5c3708c58691a41327732c
#
_cell.length_a   1.000
_cell.length_b   1.000
_cell.length_c   1.000
_cell.angle_alpha   90.00
_cell.angle_beta   90.00
_cell.angle_gamma   90.00
#
_symmetry.space_group_name_H-M   'P 1'
#
loop_
_entity.id
_entity.type
_entity.pdbx_description
1 polymer ?
#
loop_
_entity_poly.entity_id
_entity_poly.type
_entity_poly.pdbx_seq_one_letter_code
_entity_poly.pdbx_strand_id
1 'polypeptide(L)'
;MAYLRWRRFTELASLDRPWLGELFMRKRNKPIVAAPVEKWDAEYQDGIYDRLSRSEQRHHHRLLAAVIADRWPNPRVLEIGAGEGVFYEALRAHRPARYVGVDFSRPAVERGETRLAPEIAIGEVKMVLGDGRTFATDETFDVVVFSECVEHLGEVEDLVAHYAPNLKPGGAVGLTMWLALKPLRLWHRLKVLGEVLDEAVINTPWGGGWLIAVVRPKI
;
A
#
# COMPACT_ATOMS: atom_id res chain seq x y z
N MET A 1 -15.04 -24.95 5.87
CA MET A 1 -15.41 -23.98 6.94
C MET A 1 -14.48 -24.02 8.14
N ALA A 2 -14.12 -25.16 8.73
CA ALA A 2 -13.21 -25.23 9.89
C ALA A 2 -11.80 -24.65 9.62
N TYR A 3 -11.21 -24.91 8.45
CA TYR A 3 -9.91 -24.37 8.05
C TYR A 3 -9.90 -22.84 7.97
N LEU A 4 -10.93 -22.22 7.40
CA LEU A 4 -11.04 -20.76 7.31
C LEU A 4 -11.20 -20.11 8.69
N ARG A 5 -11.94 -20.75 9.61
CA ARG A 5 -12.06 -20.28 11.00
C ARG A 5 -10.75 -20.37 11.75
N TRP A 6 -9.99 -21.46 11.58
CA TRP A 6 -8.67 -21.63 12.18
C TRP A 6 -7.67 -20.61 11.66
N ARG A 7 -7.61 -20.43 10.34
CA ARG A 7 -6.75 -19.41 9.71
C ARG A 7 -7.05 -18.03 10.27
N ARG A 8 -8.33 -17.66 10.36
CA ARG A 8 -8.76 -16.37 10.90
C ARG A 8 -8.38 -16.20 12.36
N PHE A 9 -8.53 -17.23 13.15
CA PHE A 9 -8.11 -17.23 14.56
C PHE A 9 -6.60 -16.97 14.67
N THR A 10 -5.77 -17.64 13.90
CA THR A 10 -4.31 -17.44 13.94
C THR A 10 -3.90 -16.04 13.51
N GLU A 11 -4.55 -15.48 12.49
CA GLU A 11 -4.32 -14.10 12.03
C GLU A 11 -4.67 -13.09 13.13
N LEU A 12 -5.86 -13.19 13.71
CA LEU A 12 -6.31 -12.29 14.79
C LEU A 12 -5.48 -12.43 16.06
N ALA A 13 -5.14 -13.66 16.47
CA ALA A 13 -4.30 -13.90 17.64
C ALA A 13 -2.86 -13.35 17.46
N SER A 14 -2.41 -13.17 16.23
CA SER A 14 -1.08 -12.65 15.92
C SER A 14 -1.02 -11.13 15.85
N LEU A 15 -2.15 -10.41 15.86
CA LEU A 15 -2.18 -8.94 15.80
C LEU A 15 -1.38 -8.30 16.94
N ASP A 16 -1.65 -8.73 18.19
CA ASP A 16 -1.01 -8.18 19.38
C ASP A 16 0.21 -8.98 19.84
N ARG A 17 0.50 -10.10 19.16
CA ARG A 17 1.57 -11.04 19.54
C ARG A 17 2.38 -11.44 18.31
N PRO A 18 3.31 -10.60 17.84
CA PRO A 18 4.10 -10.84 16.64
C PRO A 18 4.79 -12.21 16.60
N TRP A 19 5.27 -12.69 17.75
CA TRP A 19 5.92 -13.99 17.88
C TRP A 19 5.01 -15.19 17.53
N LEU A 20 3.69 -15.06 17.69
CA LEU A 20 2.75 -16.10 17.22
C LEU A 20 2.74 -16.17 15.69
N GLY A 21 2.74 -15.01 15.02
CA GLY A 21 2.86 -14.94 13.57
C GLY A 21 4.14 -15.61 13.09
N GLU A 22 5.27 -15.33 13.71
CA GLU A 22 6.56 -15.97 13.39
C GLU A 22 6.52 -17.50 13.62
N LEU A 23 5.91 -17.97 14.70
CA LEU A 23 5.76 -19.40 14.98
C LEU A 23 4.96 -20.11 13.88
N PHE A 24 3.82 -19.51 13.45
CA PHE A 24 2.98 -20.08 12.39
C PHE A 24 3.63 -20.01 11.01
N MET A 25 4.51 -19.04 10.77
CA MET A 25 5.21 -18.84 9.51
C MET A 25 6.52 -19.59 9.40
N ARG A 26 7.08 -20.12 10.51
CA ARG A 26 8.42 -20.73 10.56
C ARG A 26 8.66 -21.82 9.50
N LYS A 27 7.61 -22.50 9.03
CA LYS A 27 7.68 -23.51 7.94
C LYS A 27 7.42 -22.94 6.53
N ARG A 28 7.09 -21.64 6.40
CA ARG A 28 6.66 -20.99 5.15
C ARG A 28 7.50 -19.78 4.76
N ASN A 29 8.65 -19.59 5.39
CA ASN A 29 9.58 -18.50 5.06
C ASN A 29 10.22 -18.76 3.67
N LYS A 30 9.44 -18.50 2.63
CA LYS A 30 9.99 -18.35 1.28
C LYS A 30 10.35 -16.87 1.09
N PRO A 31 11.48 -16.58 0.46
CA PRO A 31 11.82 -15.20 0.11
C PRO A 31 10.71 -14.59 -0.73
N ILE A 32 10.55 -13.27 -0.63
CA ILE A 32 9.62 -12.52 -1.48
C ILE A 32 10.19 -12.58 -2.89
N VAL A 33 9.56 -13.37 -3.75
CA VAL A 33 9.88 -13.43 -5.17
C VAL A 33 8.84 -12.56 -5.88
N ALA A 34 9.30 -11.49 -6.51
CA ALA A 34 8.43 -10.65 -7.34
C ALA A 34 7.85 -11.49 -8.48
N ALA A 35 6.55 -11.40 -8.69
CA ALA A 35 5.93 -12.00 -9.86
C ALA A 35 6.38 -11.23 -11.11
N PRO A 36 6.52 -11.91 -12.26
CA PRO A 36 6.87 -11.24 -13.52
C PRO A 36 5.78 -10.25 -13.93
N VAL A 37 6.17 -9.17 -14.62
CA VAL A 37 5.26 -8.09 -15.03
C VAL A 37 4.11 -8.60 -15.91
N GLU A 38 4.38 -9.59 -16.75
CA GLU A 38 3.42 -10.19 -17.67
C GLU A 38 2.19 -10.77 -16.96
N LYS A 39 2.38 -11.27 -15.74
CA LYS A 39 1.27 -11.73 -14.91
C LYS A 39 0.32 -10.58 -14.56
N TRP A 40 0.87 -9.45 -14.13
CA TRP A 40 0.08 -8.28 -13.73
C TRP A 40 -0.59 -7.63 -14.94
N ASP A 41 0.13 -7.54 -16.06
CA ASP A 41 -0.43 -7.03 -17.31
C ASP A 41 -1.64 -7.84 -17.77
N ALA A 42 -1.53 -9.18 -17.73
CA ALA A 42 -2.64 -10.08 -18.04
C ALA A 42 -3.82 -9.90 -17.07
N GLU A 43 -3.55 -9.82 -15.75
CA GLU A 43 -4.60 -9.63 -14.74
C GLU A 43 -5.34 -8.29 -14.90
N TYR A 44 -4.64 -7.20 -15.30
CA TYR A 44 -5.28 -5.93 -15.65
C TYR A 44 -6.09 -6.02 -16.94
N GLN A 45 -5.58 -6.69 -17.98
CA GLN A 45 -6.30 -6.90 -19.24
C GLN A 45 -7.57 -7.73 -19.03
N ASP A 46 -7.51 -8.75 -18.19
CA ASP A 46 -8.64 -9.62 -17.85
C ASP A 46 -9.66 -8.97 -16.89
N GLY A 47 -9.42 -7.74 -16.42
CA GLY A 47 -10.32 -7.01 -15.54
C GLY A 47 -10.41 -7.55 -14.10
N ILE A 48 -9.43 -8.32 -13.66
CA ILE A 48 -9.40 -8.90 -12.30
C ILE A 48 -9.44 -7.78 -11.24
N TYR A 49 -8.85 -6.63 -11.53
CA TYR A 49 -8.78 -5.48 -10.63
C TYR A 49 -9.96 -4.51 -10.73
N ASP A 50 -10.89 -4.69 -11.68
CA ASP A 50 -12.07 -3.80 -11.84
C ASP A 50 -12.93 -3.72 -10.57
N ARG A 51 -12.88 -4.77 -9.72
CA ARG A 51 -13.57 -4.82 -8.43
C ARG A 51 -12.98 -3.87 -7.37
N LEU A 52 -11.68 -3.48 -7.48
CA LEU A 52 -11.01 -2.64 -6.48
C LEU A 52 -11.64 -1.26 -6.36
N SER A 53 -12.19 -0.76 -7.45
CA SER A 53 -12.91 0.53 -7.47
C SER A 53 -14.35 0.44 -6.93
N ARG A 54 -14.80 -0.75 -6.48
CA ARG A 54 -16.18 -0.99 -6.03
C ARG A 54 -16.22 -1.58 -4.64
N SER A 55 -17.34 -1.41 -3.92
CA SER A 55 -17.68 -2.06 -2.63
C SER A 55 -16.68 -1.81 -1.49
N GLU A 56 -16.55 -2.79 -0.62
CA GLU A 56 -15.71 -2.78 0.60
C GLU A 56 -14.21 -2.70 0.31
N GLN A 57 -13.77 -3.08 -0.90
CA GLN A 57 -12.37 -2.97 -1.31
C GLN A 57 -11.83 -1.53 -1.18
N ARG A 58 -12.70 -0.53 -1.18
CA ARG A 58 -12.33 0.90 -1.05
C ARG A 58 -12.16 1.36 0.40
N HIS A 59 -12.57 0.58 1.38
CA HIS A 59 -12.58 1.04 2.78
C HIS A 59 -11.18 1.32 3.31
N HIS A 60 -10.21 0.46 3.03
CA HIS A 60 -8.84 0.66 3.49
C HIS A 60 -8.18 1.88 2.83
N HIS A 61 -8.42 2.13 1.54
CA HIS A 61 -7.95 3.33 0.86
C HIS A 61 -8.54 4.61 1.46
N ARG A 62 -9.87 4.61 1.72
CA ARG A 62 -10.54 5.76 2.33
C ARG A 62 -10.02 6.06 3.73
N LEU A 63 -9.80 5.03 4.54
CA LEU A 63 -9.28 5.21 5.88
C LEU A 63 -7.84 5.73 5.85
N LEU A 64 -6.96 5.14 5.02
CA LEU A 64 -5.59 5.63 4.88
C LEU A 64 -5.55 7.07 4.37
N ALA A 65 -6.36 7.41 3.36
CA ALA A 65 -6.43 8.78 2.83
C ALA A 65 -6.89 9.79 3.88
N ALA A 66 -7.89 9.44 4.72
CA ALA A 66 -8.36 10.28 5.80
C ALA A 66 -7.28 10.49 6.87
N VAL A 67 -6.60 9.43 7.31
CA VAL A 67 -5.49 9.49 8.27
C VAL A 67 -4.34 10.37 7.76
N ILE A 68 -3.98 10.24 6.48
CA ILE A 68 -2.95 11.07 5.86
C ILE A 68 -3.38 12.54 5.86
N ALA A 69 -4.59 12.83 5.43
CA ALA A 69 -5.09 14.20 5.29
C ALA A 69 -5.29 14.91 6.64
N ASP A 70 -5.62 14.17 7.69
CA ASP A 70 -5.74 14.70 9.06
C ASP A 70 -4.38 15.23 9.58
N ARG A 71 -3.29 14.59 9.18
CA ARG A 71 -1.92 14.97 9.60
C ARG A 71 -1.25 15.96 8.67
N TRP A 72 -1.47 15.84 7.38
CA TRP A 72 -0.87 16.70 6.35
C TRP A 72 -1.97 17.33 5.49
N PRO A 73 -2.43 18.54 5.83
CA PRO A 73 -3.35 19.27 4.97
C PRO A 73 -2.78 19.47 3.56
N ASN A 74 -3.55 19.15 2.53
CA ASN A 74 -3.10 19.16 1.13
C ASN A 74 -1.81 18.35 0.90
N PRO A 75 -1.77 17.05 1.22
CA PRO A 75 -0.54 16.27 1.23
C PRO A 75 0.08 16.12 -0.16
N ARG A 76 1.40 16.01 -0.19
CA ARG A 76 2.13 15.50 -1.35
C ARG A 76 2.37 14.02 -1.13
N VAL A 77 1.88 13.18 -2.03
CA VAL A 77 1.89 11.73 -1.89
C VAL A 77 2.59 11.06 -3.07
N LEU A 78 3.51 10.16 -2.77
CA LEU A 78 4.06 9.18 -3.70
C LEU A 78 3.43 7.83 -3.39
N GLU A 79 2.75 7.22 -4.34
CA GLU A 79 2.22 5.86 -4.21
C GLU A 79 3.00 4.88 -5.08
N ILE A 80 3.47 3.80 -4.47
CA ILE A 80 4.18 2.69 -5.12
C ILE A 80 3.21 1.51 -5.26
N GLY A 81 3.12 0.96 -6.47
CA GLY A 81 2.11 -0.03 -6.82
C GLY A 81 0.73 0.62 -6.97
N ALA A 82 0.69 1.80 -7.61
CA ALA A 82 -0.52 2.63 -7.69
C ALA A 82 -1.65 2.00 -8.52
N GLY A 83 -1.33 0.98 -9.33
CA GLY A 83 -2.28 0.39 -10.24
C GLY A 83 -2.91 1.44 -11.17
N GLU A 84 -4.22 1.45 -11.25
CA GLU A 84 -4.99 2.44 -12.01
C GLU A 84 -5.41 3.67 -11.18
N GLY A 85 -4.72 3.97 -10.05
CA GLY A 85 -4.96 5.15 -9.24
C GLY A 85 -6.18 5.07 -8.32
N VAL A 86 -6.57 3.88 -7.88
CA VAL A 86 -7.76 3.69 -7.02
C VAL A 86 -7.60 4.36 -5.66
N PHE A 87 -6.41 4.38 -5.08
CA PHE A 87 -6.15 5.10 -3.83
C PHE A 87 -6.30 6.61 -4.01
N TYR A 88 -5.83 7.17 -5.16
CA TYR A 88 -6.01 8.60 -5.43
C TYR A 88 -7.49 9.00 -5.45
N GLU A 89 -8.41 8.16 -5.91
CA GLU A 89 -9.85 8.46 -5.83
C GLU A 89 -10.34 8.71 -4.39
N ALA A 90 -9.76 8.04 -3.42
CA ALA A 90 -10.04 8.29 -2.00
C ALA A 90 -9.33 9.57 -1.51
N LEU A 91 -8.11 9.80 -1.95
CA LEU A 91 -7.29 10.95 -1.56
C LEU A 91 -7.80 12.27 -2.16
N ARG A 92 -8.40 12.23 -3.36
CA ARG A 92 -8.94 13.39 -4.09
C ARG A 92 -9.85 14.29 -3.23
N ALA A 93 -10.69 13.69 -2.37
CA ALA A 93 -11.59 14.42 -1.48
C ALA A 93 -10.84 15.34 -0.50
N HIS A 94 -9.57 15.06 -0.26
CA HIS A 94 -8.69 15.78 0.67
C HIS A 94 -7.75 16.76 -0.04
N ARG A 95 -7.94 17.00 -1.36
CA ARG A 95 -7.22 17.99 -2.17
C ARG A 95 -5.70 17.90 -2.01
N PRO A 96 -5.07 16.79 -2.42
CA PRO A 96 -3.62 16.67 -2.35
C PRO A 96 -2.96 17.75 -3.21
N ALA A 97 -1.87 18.33 -2.72
CA ALA A 97 -1.10 19.32 -3.49
C ALA A 97 -0.29 18.65 -4.62
N ARG A 98 0.00 17.36 -4.49
CA ARG A 98 0.69 16.57 -5.49
C ARG A 98 0.44 15.09 -5.25
N TYR A 99 0.22 14.34 -6.32
CA TYR A 99 0.22 12.89 -6.30
C TYR A 99 1.08 12.34 -7.44
N VAL A 100 1.96 11.40 -7.12
CA VAL A 100 2.72 10.62 -8.09
C VAL A 100 2.42 9.15 -7.84
N GLY A 101 1.80 8.49 -8.80
CA GLY A 101 1.52 7.06 -8.76
C GLY A 101 2.50 6.31 -9.66
N VAL A 102 3.20 5.33 -9.12
CA VAL A 102 4.16 4.48 -9.84
C VAL A 102 3.63 3.07 -9.91
N ASP A 103 3.55 2.51 -11.09
CA ASP A 103 3.24 1.10 -11.30
C ASP A 103 4.09 0.54 -12.45
N PHE A 104 4.44 -0.74 -12.38
CA PHE A 104 5.25 -1.36 -13.42
C PHE A 104 4.39 -2.03 -14.53
N SER A 105 3.09 -2.17 -14.32
CA SER A 105 2.15 -2.65 -15.32
C SER A 105 1.72 -1.51 -16.24
N ARG A 106 2.05 -1.65 -17.53
CA ARG A 106 1.65 -0.66 -18.55
C ARG A 106 0.12 -0.52 -18.66
N PRO A 107 -0.68 -1.60 -18.73
CA PRO A 107 -2.14 -1.49 -18.74
C PRO A 107 -2.71 -0.75 -17.51
N ALA A 108 -2.11 -0.96 -16.33
CA ALA A 108 -2.52 -0.25 -15.12
C ALA A 108 -2.29 1.27 -15.23
N VAL A 109 -1.09 1.67 -15.67
CA VAL A 109 -0.73 3.09 -15.84
C VAL A 109 -1.63 3.76 -16.88
N GLU A 110 -1.85 3.15 -18.06
CA GLU A 110 -2.71 3.69 -19.13
C GLU A 110 -4.17 3.86 -18.67
N ARG A 111 -4.69 2.91 -17.88
CA ARG A 111 -6.02 3.04 -17.24
C ARG A 111 -6.03 4.17 -16.22
N GLY A 112 -4.97 4.31 -15.42
CA GLY A 112 -4.81 5.40 -14.45
C GLY A 112 -4.74 6.76 -15.14
N GLU A 113 -3.98 6.90 -16.21
CA GLU A 113 -3.89 8.12 -17.01
C GLU A 113 -5.26 8.51 -17.60
N THR A 114 -6.01 7.55 -18.11
CA THR A 114 -7.37 7.78 -18.61
C THR A 114 -8.32 8.22 -17.50
N ARG A 115 -8.28 7.54 -16.36
CA ARG A 115 -9.15 7.81 -15.20
C ARG A 115 -8.89 9.16 -14.56
N LEU A 116 -7.61 9.57 -14.50
CA LEU A 116 -7.15 10.77 -13.79
C LEU A 116 -6.76 11.89 -14.76
N ALA A 117 -7.20 11.81 -16.02
CA ALA A 117 -6.85 12.78 -17.05
C ALA A 117 -7.10 14.26 -16.67
N PRO A 118 -8.21 14.63 -15.99
CA PRO A 118 -8.43 16.01 -15.58
C PRO A 118 -7.36 16.53 -14.61
N GLU A 119 -6.97 15.72 -13.62
CA GLU A 119 -5.99 16.07 -12.59
C GLU A 119 -4.56 16.04 -13.15
N ILE A 120 -4.31 15.18 -14.11
CA ILE A 120 -3.04 15.15 -14.87
C ILE A 120 -2.90 16.42 -15.70
N ALA A 121 -3.97 16.86 -16.38
CA ALA A 121 -3.97 18.05 -17.21
C ALA A 121 -3.63 19.34 -16.45
N ILE A 122 -3.99 19.44 -15.18
CA ILE A 122 -3.66 20.58 -14.31
C ILE A 122 -2.37 20.39 -13.52
N GLY A 123 -1.65 19.26 -13.71
CA GLY A 123 -0.36 18.99 -13.09
C GLY A 123 -0.41 18.51 -11.64
N GLU A 124 -1.58 18.24 -11.10
CA GLU A 124 -1.75 17.73 -9.72
C GLU A 124 -1.32 16.27 -9.61
N VAL A 125 -1.64 15.47 -10.63
CA VAL A 125 -1.38 14.03 -10.69
C VAL A 125 -0.34 13.72 -11.75
N LYS A 126 0.50 12.72 -11.47
CA LYS A 126 1.39 12.08 -12.45
C LYS A 126 1.32 10.57 -12.27
N MET A 127 1.02 9.85 -13.35
CA MET A 127 1.19 8.39 -13.41
C MET A 127 2.52 8.08 -14.08
N VAL A 128 3.23 7.09 -13.57
CA VAL A 128 4.58 6.72 -14.04
C VAL A 128 4.68 5.22 -14.20
N LEU A 129 5.07 4.79 -15.40
CA LEU A 129 5.46 3.40 -15.64
C LEU A 129 6.87 3.19 -15.08
N GLY A 130 6.99 2.39 -14.00
CA GLY A 130 8.26 2.16 -13.33
C GLY A 130 8.22 1.04 -12.31
N ASP A 131 9.37 0.44 -12.06
CA ASP A 131 9.52 -0.58 -11.02
C ASP A 131 9.68 0.08 -9.65
N GLY A 132 8.72 -0.14 -8.75
CA GLY A 132 8.72 0.41 -7.39
C GLY A 132 9.89 -0.03 -6.51
N ARG A 133 10.71 -0.99 -6.94
CA ARG A 133 11.94 -1.38 -6.24
C ARG A 133 13.13 -0.48 -6.57
N THR A 134 13.08 0.21 -7.70
CA THR A 134 14.20 1.00 -8.24
C THR A 134 13.80 2.38 -8.72
N PHE A 135 12.50 2.73 -8.65
CA PHE A 135 12.04 4.06 -9.05
C PHE A 135 12.73 5.14 -8.23
N ALA A 136 13.20 6.17 -8.91
CA ALA A 136 13.88 7.32 -8.32
C ALA A 136 13.26 8.62 -8.81
N THR A 137 13.24 9.62 -7.95
CA THR A 137 12.75 10.98 -8.25
C THR A 137 13.43 11.96 -7.30
N ASP A 138 13.61 13.21 -7.76
CA ASP A 138 14.10 14.31 -6.93
C ASP A 138 12.96 15.02 -6.15
N GLU A 139 11.69 14.62 -6.41
CA GLU A 139 10.55 15.16 -5.66
C GLU A 139 10.54 14.63 -4.22
N THR A 140 10.07 15.48 -3.31
CA THR A 140 9.85 15.11 -1.90
C THR A 140 8.37 15.14 -1.54
N PHE A 141 7.97 14.25 -0.63
CA PHE A 141 6.59 13.96 -0.29
C PHE A 141 6.38 14.00 1.23
N ASP A 142 5.16 14.28 1.62
CA ASP A 142 4.74 14.17 3.01
C ASP A 142 4.53 12.69 3.39
N VAL A 143 4.08 11.88 2.42
CA VAL A 143 3.87 10.45 2.63
C VAL A 143 4.27 9.65 1.39
N VAL A 144 5.00 8.56 1.60
CA VAL A 144 5.18 7.48 0.61
C VAL A 144 4.22 6.35 0.98
N VAL A 145 3.35 5.98 0.05
CA VAL A 145 2.27 4.99 0.26
C VAL A 145 2.57 3.70 -0.50
N PHE A 146 2.33 2.58 0.15
CA PHE A 146 2.34 1.24 -0.44
C PHE A 146 0.95 0.63 -0.26
N SER A 147 0.15 0.61 -1.32
CA SER A 147 -1.20 0.04 -1.28
C SER A 147 -1.21 -1.37 -1.84
N GLU A 148 -1.35 -2.39 -0.96
CA GLU A 148 -1.50 -3.81 -1.32
C GLU A 148 -0.33 -4.39 -2.16
N CYS A 149 0.87 -3.79 -2.12
CA CYS A 149 1.97 -4.14 -3.03
C CYS A 149 3.27 -4.60 -2.34
N VAL A 150 3.55 -4.22 -1.09
CA VAL A 150 4.84 -4.51 -0.42
C VAL A 150 5.22 -5.98 -0.46
N GLU A 151 4.27 -6.87 -0.30
CA GLU A 151 4.49 -8.32 -0.33
C GLU A 151 4.97 -8.86 -1.68
N HIS A 152 4.95 -8.03 -2.72
CA HIS A 152 5.39 -8.32 -4.07
C HIS A 152 6.68 -7.59 -4.45
N LEU A 153 7.07 -6.54 -3.69
CA LEU A 153 8.21 -5.69 -4.01
C LEU A 153 9.52 -6.16 -3.33
N GLY A 154 9.45 -6.62 -2.08
CA GLY A 154 10.65 -7.02 -1.35
C GLY A 154 10.49 -6.90 0.16
N GLU A 155 11.62 -6.75 0.85
CA GLU A 155 11.65 -6.56 2.28
C GLU A 155 11.28 -5.10 2.61
N VAL A 156 10.42 -4.91 3.61
CA VAL A 156 9.88 -3.57 3.94
C VAL A 156 10.97 -2.60 4.40
N GLU A 157 12.02 -3.10 5.03
CA GLU A 157 13.16 -2.30 5.47
C GLU A 157 13.91 -1.69 4.29
N ASP A 158 14.16 -2.48 3.24
CA ASP A 158 14.85 -2.03 2.04
C ASP A 158 14.02 -0.97 1.30
N LEU A 159 12.70 -1.18 1.21
CA LEU A 159 11.80 -0.21 0.59
C LEU A 159 11.75 1.10 1.38
N VAL A 160 11.65 1.05 2.71
CA VAL A 160 11.67 2.24 3.56
C VAL A 160 13.01 2.98 3.41
N ALA A 161 14.14 2.28 3.42
CA ALA A 161 15.46 2.87 3.23
C ALA A 161 15.61 3.51 1.84
N HIS A 162 15.08 2.86 0.79
CA HIS A 162 15.12 3.36 -0.59
C HIS A 162 14.35 4.69 -0.74
N TYR A 163 13.15 4.78 -0.14
CA TYR A 163 12.30 5.97 -0.25
C TYR A 163 12.49 7.01 0.85
N ALA A 164 13.33 6.74 1.85
CA ALA A 164 13.63 7.69 2.92
C ALA A 164 14.09 9.07 2.40
N PRO A 165 14.98 9.17 1.38
CA PRO A 165 15.39 10.46 0.83
C PRO A 165 14.25 11.26 0.18
N ASN A 166 13.16 10.61 -0.20
CA ASN A 166 11.99 11.24 -0.79
C ASN A 166 10.96 11.72 0.27
N LEU A 167 11.20 11.46 1.56
CA LEU A 167 10.35 11.99 2.61
C LEU A 167 10.81 13.39 3.02
N LYS A 168 9.85 14.31 3.13
CA LYS A 168 10.10 15.60 3.78
C LYS A 168 10.40 15.42 5.27
N PRO A 169 11.03 16.40 5.93
CA PRO A 169 11.15 16.40 7.39
C PRO A 169 9.77 16.20 8.05
N GLY A 170 9.65 15.18 8.89
CA GLY A 170 8.38 14.80 9.51
C GLY A 170 7.44 13.97 8.64
N GLY A 171 7.88 13.59 7.45
CA GLY A 171 7.13 12.71 6.56
C GLY A 171 7.04 11.28 7.06
N ALA A 172 6.19 10.47 6.43
CA ALA A 172 5.90 9.11 6.86
C ALA A 172 5.73 8.12 5.69
N VAL A 173 5.78 6.84 6.04
CA VAL A 173 5.38 5.73 5.17
C VAL A 173 3.99 5.27 5.56
N GLY A 174 3.08 5.26 4.59
CA GLY A 174 1.74 4.70 4.71
C GLY A 174 1.66 3.31 4.07
N LEU A 175 0.93 2.40 4.68
CA LEU A 175 0.82 1.01 4.23
C LEU A 175 -0.60 0.50 4.37
N THR A 176 -1.11 -0.16 3.32
CA THR A 176 -2.25 -1.05 3.43
C THR A 176 -1.90 -2.44 2.91
N MET A 177 -2.40 -3.47 3.57
CA MET A 177 -2.23 -4.86 3.13
C MET A 177 -3.44 -5.71 3.53
N TRP A 178 -3.75 -6.70 2.71
CA TRP A 178 -4.73 -7.71 3.05
C TRP A 178 -4.36 -8.43 4.36
N LEU A 179 -5.33 -8.64 5.24
CA LEU A 179 -5.11 -9.33 6.51
C LEU A 179 -4.84 -10.82 6.28
N ALA A 180 -3.58 -11.19 6.28
CA ALA A 180 -3.05 -12.55 6.20
C ALA A 180 -1.72 -12.63 6.97
N LEU A 181 -1.22 -13.85 7.25
CA LEU A 181 -0.03 -14.02 8.11
C LEU A 181 1.23 -13.37 7.52
N LYS A 182 1.46 -13.47 6.20
CA LYS A 182 2.63 -12.86 5.56
C LYS A 182 2.56 -11.32 5.59
N PRO A 183 1.48 -10.67 5.12
CA PRO A 183 1.27 -9.23 5.29
C PRO A 183 1.35 -8.76 6.75
N LEU A 184 0.77 -9.50 7.68
CA LEU A 184 0.82 -9.17 9.11
C LEU A 184 2.25 -9.08 9.64
N ARG A 185 3.13 -9.97 9.19
CA ARG A 185 4.57 -9.92 9.52
C ARG A 185 5.23 -8.66 8.98
N LEU A 186 4.98 -8.29 7.72
CA LEU A 186 5.52 -7.07 7.12
C LEU A 186 4.99 -5.82 7.84
N TRP A 187 3.71 -5.81 8.22
CA TRP A 187 3.10 -4.74 9.01
C TRP A 187 3.78 -4.55 10.37
N HIS A 188 4.07 -5.65 11.10
CA HIS A 188 4.82 -5.57 12.35
C HIS A 188 6.25 -5.08 12.14
N ARG A 189 6.92 -5.53 11.07
CA ARG A 189 8.29 -5.10 10.73
C ARG A 189 8.32 -3.61 10.40
N LEU A 190 7.37 -3.09 9.62
CA LEU A 190 7.27 -1.65 9.37
C LEU A 190 7.17 -0.86 10.68
N LYS A 191 6.32 -1.31 11.60
CA LYS A 191 6.07 -0.59 12.87
C LYS A 191 7.30 -0.46 13.76
N VAL A 192 8.27 -1.34 13.67
CA VAL A 192 9.51 -1.24 14.47
C VAL A 192 10.57 -0.34 13.82
N LEU A 193 10.38 0.06 12.56
CA LEU A 193 11.31 0.96 11.88
C LEU A 193 11.20 2.43 12.32
N GLY A 194 10.15 2.78 13.06
CA GLY A 194 9.93 4.17 13.42
C GLY A 194 8.86 4.40 14.48
N GLU A 195 8.36 5.62 14.49
CA GLU A 195 7.20 6.02 15.31
C GLU A 195 5.91 5.66 14.57
N VAL A 196 5.07 4.84 15.19
CA VAL A 196 3.72 4.56 14.66
C VAL A 196 2.85 5.78 14.91
N LEU A 197 2.49 6.47 13.84
CA LEU A 197 1.63 7.65 13.89
C LEU A 197 0.15 7.28 13.93
N ASP A 198 -0.19 6.21 13.21
CA ASP A 198 -1.55 5.67 13.17
C ASP A 198 -1.53 4.20 12.75
N GLU A 199 -2.50 3.44 13.21
CA GLU A 199 -2.70 2.07 12.78
C GLU A 199 -4.16 1.64 12.90
N ALA A 200 -4.61 0.79 11.99
CA ALA A 200 -5.95 0.23 12.03
C ALA A 200 -6.01 -1.18 11.44
N VAL A 201 -7.00 -1.93 11.89
CA VAL A 201 -7.37 -3.22 11.30
C VAL A 201 -8.82 -3.17 10.90
N ILE A 202 -9.07 -3.27 9.61
CA ILE A 202 -10.42 -3.43 9.07
C ILE A 202 -10.74 -4.92 9.05
N ASN A 203 -11.87 -5.30 9.62
CA ASN A 203 -12.36 -6.67 9.63
C ASN A 203 -13.75 -6.73 9.02
N THR A 204 -13.94 -7.58 8.03
CA THR A 204 -15.23 -7.74 7.36
C THR A 204 -16.02 -8.93 7.89
N PRO A 205 -17.36 -8.90 7.89
CA PRO A 205 -18.19 -9.99 8.38
C PRO A 205 -17.98 -11.33 7.65
N TRP A 206 -17.55 -11.27 6.38
CA TRP A 206 -17.30 -12.44 5.55
C TRP A 206 -15.89 -13.02 5.69
N GLY A 207 -15.06 -12.47 6.60
CA GLY A 207 -13.75 -13.03 6.94
C GLY A 207 -12.56 -12.43 6.18
N GLY A 208 -12.75 -11.37 5.40
CA GLY A 208 -11.69 -10.55 4.82
C GLY A 208 -11.26 -9.43 5.76
N GLY A 209 -10.23 -8.68 5.40
CA GLY A 209 -9.82 -7.50 6.15
C GLY A 209 -8.53 -6.90 5.66
N TRP A 210 -8.17 -5.75 6.22
CA TRP A 210 -6.96 -5.03 5.87
C TRP A 210 -6.23 -4.53 7.11
N LEU A 211 -4.91 -4.54 7.00
CA LEU A 211 -3.98 -3.91 7.93
C LEU A 211 -3.62 -2.54 7.38
N ILE A 212 -3.60 -1.52 8.23
CA ILE A 212 -3.21 -0.16 7.89
C ILE A 212 -2.17 0.29 8.92
N ALA A 213 -1.11 0.94 8.46
CA ALA A 213 -0.17 1.64 9.33
C ALA A 213 0.35 2.90 8.64
N VAL A 214 0.59 3.94 9.44
CA VAL A 214 1.35 5.13 9.07
C VAL A 214 2.49 5.26 10.05
N VAL A 215 3.72 5.19 9.56
CA VAL A 215 4.93 5.13 10.39
C VAL A 215 5.91 6.21 9.94
N ARG A 216 6.37 7.03 10.87
CA ARG A 216 7.50 7.94 10.65
C ARG A 216 8.79 7.16 10.86
N PRO A 217 9.57 6.86 9.81
CA PRO A 217 10.78 6.09 9.98
C PRO A 217 11.84 6.88 10.78
N LYS A 218 12.65 6.15 11.54
CA LYS A 218 13.86 6.69 12.16
C LYS A 218 14.96 6.66 11.10
N ILE A 219 15.13 7.76 10.41
CA ILE A 219 16.15 7.97 9.37
C ILE A 219 17.39 8.57 10.01
#